data_3fe459a7294be251c53dd15f6a480a9e
#
_entry.id   3fe459a7294be251c53dd15f6a480a9e
#
_cell.length_a   1.000
_cell.length_b   1.000
_cell.length_c   1.000
_cell.angle_alpha   90.00
_cell.angle_beta   90.00
_cell.angle_gamma   90.00
#
_symmetry.space_group_name_H-M   'P 1'
#
loop_
_entity.id
_entity.type
_entity.pdbx_description
1 polymer ?
#
loop_
_entity_poly.entity_id
_entity_poly.type
_entity_poly.pdbx_seq_one_letter_code
_entity_poly.pdbx_strand_id
1 'polypeptide(L)'
;MEIVSISETPNHNTMKITLNETREDMKSNTYTSAEEGQPEFINALFDIEGVKSIFYVMDFISVDKEDQADWQTLIPQIEDKFNQ
;
A
#
# COMPACT_ATOMS: atom_id res chain seq x y z
N MET A 1 3.26 7.89 -10.56
CA MET A 1 2.39 6.76 -10.13
C MET A 1 1.20 7.31 -9.38
N GLU A 2 0.01 6.88 -9.78
CA GLU A 2 -1.23 7.39 -9.20
C GLU A 2 -2.16 6.26 -8.79
N ILE A 3 -3.02 6.52 -7.82
CA ILE A 3 -4.06 5.57 -7.40
C ILE A 3 -5.23 5.67 -8.38
N VAL A 4 -5.64 4.54 -8.93
CA VAL A 4 -6.82 4.43 -9.80
C VAL A 4 -8.06 4.18 -8.95
N SER A 5 -7.98 3.27 -7.98
CA SER A 5 -9.10 2.93 -7.12
C SER A 5 -8.61 2.32 -5.81
N ILE A 6 -9.46 2.42 -4.78
CA ILE A 6 -9.23 1.79 -3.48
C ILE A 6 -10.45 0.95 -3.20
N SER A 7 -10.26 -0.34 -2.95
CA SER A 7 -11.35 -1.29 -2.78
C SER A 7 -11.20 -2.09 -1.50
N GLU A 8 -12.32 -2.36 -0.85
CA GLU A 8 -12.35 -3.25 0.30
C GLU A 8 -12.11 -4.69 -0.13
N THR A 9 -11.63 -5.51 0.79
CA THR A 9 -11.43 -6.95 0.58
C THR A 9 -12.25 -7.71 1.62
N PRO A 10 -12.36 -9.05 1.50
CA PRO A 10 -13.02 -9.84 2.55
C PRO A 10 -12.37 -9.72 3.92
N ASN A 11 -11.12 -9.27 3.98
CA ASN A 11 -10.43 -9.05 5.25
C ASN A 11 -10.52 -7.57 5.63
N HIS A 12 -11.13 -7.26 6.78
CA HIS A 12 -11.30 -5.88 7.26
C HIS A 12 -9.99 -5.12 7.44
N ASN A 13 -8.89 -5.83 7.64
CA ASN A 13 -7.58 -5.22 7.86
C ASN A 13 -6.80 -5.02 6.57
N THR A 14 -7.37 -5.38 5.43
CA THR A 14 -6.68 -5.30 4.13
C THR A 14 -7.49 -4.45 3.15
N MET A 15 -6.80 -3.53 2.47
CA MET A 15 -7.38 -2.69 1.43
C MET A 15 -6.59 -2.88 0.15
N LYS A 16 -7.30 -3.08 -0.97
CA LYS A 16 -6.66 -3.20 -2.29
C LYS A 16 -6.58 -1.83 -2.93
N ILE A 17 -5.39 -1.44 -3.37
CA ILE A 17 -5.16 -0.17 -4.02
C ILE A 17 -4.64 -0.44 -5.43
N THR A 18 -5.43 -0.10 -6.44
CA THR A 18 -5.05 -0.28 -7.84
C THR A 18 -4.31 0.97 -8.31
N LEU A 19 -3.20 0.76 -8.99
CA LEU A 19 -2.31 1.82 -9.46
C LEU A 19 -2.42 1.97 -10.98
N ASN A 20 -1.98 3.12 -11.50
CA ASN A 20 -1.97 3.37 -12.95
C ASN A 20 -0.72 2.82 -13.65
N GLU A 21 0.11 2.10 -12.94
CA GLU A 21 1.32 1.49 -13.49
C GLU A 21 1.38 0.01 -13.11
N THR A 22 1.88 -0.82 -14.02
CA THR A 22 2.03 -2.25 -13.81
C THR A 22 3.51 -2.58 -13.65
N ARG A 23 3.82 -3.50 -12.73
CA ARG A 23 5.19 -3.99 -12.56
C ARG A 23 5.68 -4.62 -13.86
N GLU A 24 6.94 -4.37 -14.20
CA GLU A 24 7.55 -4.93 -15.39
C GLU A 24 8.04 -6.37 -15.18
N ASP A 25 8.36 -6.74 -13.94
CA ASP A 25 9.07 -7.99 -13.65
C ASP A 25 8.15 -9.19 -13.39
N MET A 26 6.84 -9.00 -13.37
CA MET A 26 5.85 -10.05 -13.14
C MET A 26 6.06 -10.82 -11.82
N LYS A 27 6.72 -10.17 -10.87
CA LYS A 27 6.97 -10.74 -9.54
C LYS A 27 5.97 -10.19 -8.53
N SER A 28 5.88 -10.88 -7.39
CA SER A 28 5.14 -10.38 -6.25
C SER A 28 6.07 -10.29 -5.05
N ASN A 29 5.87 -9.28 -4.22
CA ASN A 29 6.67 -9.08 -3.03
C ASN A 29 5.80 -8.68 -1.86
N THR A 30 6.13 -9.19 -0.68
CA THR A 30 5.53 -8.76 0.57
C THR A 30 6.57 -7.98 1.36
N TYR A 31 6.17 -6.79 1.81
CA TYR A 31 7.03 -5.90 2.59
C TYR A 31 6.45 -5.75 3.99
N THR A 32 7.29 -5.74 4.99
CA THR A 32 6.87 -5.64 6.39
C THR A 32 7.47 -4.44 7.11
N SER A 33 8.37 -3.73 6.46
CA SER A 33 8.98 -2.51 7.00
C SER A 33 9.68 -1.76 5.87
N ALA A 34 10.01 -0.50 6.11
CA ALA A 34 10.82 0.27 5.17
C ALA A 34 12.25 -0.23 5.22
N GLU A 35 12.83 -0.51 4.07
CA GLU A 35 14.21 -1.01 3.98
C GLU A 35 14.88 -0.43 2.72
N GLU A 36 16.20 -0.30 2.79
CA GLU A 36 16.98 0.15 1.65
C GLU A 36 16.85 -0.84 0.49
N GLY A 37 16.74 -0.32 -0.73
CA GLY A 37 16.61 -1.16 -1.92
C GLY A 37 15.18 -1.46 -2.32
N GLN A 38 14.20 -1.13 -1.47
CA GLN A 38 12.79 -1.27 -1.80
C GLN A 38 12.29 -0.04 -2.58
N PRO A 39 11.20 -0.18 -3.35
CA PRO A 39 10.62 0.98 -4.04
C PRO A 39 10.32 2.12 -3.07
N GLU A 40 10.59 3.35 -3.49
CA GLU A 40 10.38 4.51 -2.63
C GLU A 40 8.94 4.67 -2.17
N PHE A 41 7.97 4.40 -3.06
CA PHE A 41 6.56 4.54 -2.67
C PHE A 41 6.16 3.52 -1.61
N ILE A 42 6.76 2.33 -1.62
CA ILE A 42 6.51 1.31 -0.59
C ILE A 42 7.07 1.82 0.75
N ASN A 43 8.31 2.31 0.74
CA ASN A 43 8.93 2.82 1.96
C ASN A 43 8.17 4.02 2.53
N ALA A 44 7.67 4.89 1.64
CA ALA A 44 6.87 6.04 2.06
C ALA A 44 5.60 5.63 2.79
N LEU A 45 4.97 4.55 2.36
CA LEU A 45 3.75 4.05 3.01
C LEU A 45 4.02 3.55 4.43
N PHE A 46 5.22 3.03 4.68
CA PHE A 46 5.59 2.59 6.04
C PHE A 46 5.85 3.75 7.00
N ASP A 47 5.95 4.99 6.50
CA ASP A 47 6.00 6.16 7.37
C ASP A 47 4.64 6.45 8.01
N ILE A 48 3.59 5.83 7.53
CA ILE A 48 2.24 6.02 8.06
C ILE A 48 2.05 5.07 9.24
N GLU A 49 1.75 5.64 10.41
CA GLU A 49 1.46 4.82 11.58
C GLU A 49 0.19 4.01 11.35
N GLY A 50 0.26 2.71 11.60
CA GLY A 50 -0.86 1.80 11.42
C GLY A 50 -0.74 0.90 10.19
N VAL A 51 0.19 1.17 9.29
CA VAL A 51 0.48 0.28 8.15
C VAL A 51 1.35 -0.86 8.66
N LYS A 52 0.87 -2.09 8.48
CA LYS A 52 1.53 -3.28 9.00
C LYS A 52 2.37 -3.99 7.95
N SER A 53 1.78 -4.23 6.78
CA SER A 53 2.49 -4.90 5.68
C SER A 53 1.87 -4.48 4.36
N ILE A 54 2.62 -4.69 3.28
CA ILE A 54 2.19 -4.35 1.92
C ILE A 54 2.57 -5.48 0.98
N PHE A 55 1.59 -5.94 0.20
CA PHE A 55 1.81 -6.93 -0.86
C PHE A 55 1.70 -6.21 -2.20
N TYR A 56 2.73 -6.32 -3.04
CA TYR A 56 2.78 -5.63 -4.32
C TYR A 56 2.89 -6.63 -5.46
N VAL A 57 1.93 -6.62 -6.37
CA VAL A 57 1.88 -7.52 -7.53
C VAL A 57 1.12 -6.83 -8.67
N MET A 58 1.53 -7.09 -9.90
CA MET A 58 0.87 -6.55 -11.10
C MET A 58 0.68 -5.03 -11.01
N ASP A 59 -0.56 -4.55 -11.02
CA ASP A 59 -0.89 -3.12 -10.98
C ASP A 59 -1.51 -2.69 -9.66
N PHE A 60 -1.37 -3.49 -8.60
CA PHE A 60 -2.01 -3.14 -7.32
C PHE A 60 -1.14 -3.50 -6.12
N ILE A 61 -1.45 -2.86 -5.01
CA ILE A 61 -0.92 -3.24 -3.72
C ILE A 61 -2.08 -3.58 -2.78
N SER A 62 -1.82 -4.51 -1.85
CA SER A 62 -2.73 -4.80 -0.76
C SER A 62 -2.07 -4.29 0.51
N VAL A 63 -2.70 -3.34 1.19
CA VAL A 63 -2.17 -2.75 2.41
C VAL A 63 -2.88 -3.37 3.59
N ASP A 64 -2.13 -3.99 4.48
CA ASP A 64 -2.64 -4.52 5.74
C ASP A 64 -2.38 -3.49 6.84
N LYS A 65 -3.42 -3.20 7.62
CA LYS A 65 -3.30 -2.28 8.75
C LYS A 65 -3.22 -3.05 10.06
N GLU A 66 -2.73 -2.37 11.10
CA GLU A 66 -2.82 -2.89 12.47
C GLU A 66 -4.29 -2.93 12.91
N ASP A 67 -4.63 -3.88 13.78
CA ASP A 67 -6.02 -4.09 14.21
C ASP A 67 -6.67 -2.84 14.78
N GLN A 68 -5.91 -2.05 15.53
CA GLN A 68 -6.43 -0.84 16.18
C GLN A 68 -6.44 0.39 15.27
N ALA A 69 -5.87 0.29 14.08
CA ALA A 69 -5.84 1.40 13.14
C ALA A 69 -7.19 1.53 12.41
N ASP A 70 -7.45 2.71 11.87
CA ASP A 70 -8.72 3.04 11.22
C ASP A 70 -8.47 3.47 9.78
N TRP A 71 -9.14 2.83 8.84
CA TRP A 71 -9.02 3.17 7.42
C TRP A 71 -9.40 4.63 7.13
N GLN A 72 -10.35 5.20 7.88
CA GLN A 72 -10.73 6.59 7.70
C GLN A 72 -9.58 7.54 7.97
N THR A 73 -8.66 7.14 8.84
CA THR A 73 -7.46 7.91 9.15
C THR A 73 -6.33 7.58 8.17
N LEU A 74 -6.23 6.31 7.77
CA LEU A 74 -5.12 5.85 6.92
C LEU A 74 -5.26 6.24 5.46
N ILE A 75 -6.45 6.13 4.89
CA ILE A 75 -6.65 6.35 3.45
C ILE A 75 -6.19 7.75 3.01
N PRO A 76 -6.54 8.85 3.69
CA PRO A 76 -6.05 10.17 3.29
C PRO A 76 -4.52 10.28 3.33
N GLN A 77 -3.89 9.63 4.29
CA GLN A 77 -2.43 9.64 4.40
C GLN A 77 -1.79 8.83 3.27
N ILE A 78 -2.40 7.70 2.90
CA ILE A 78 -1.94 6.89 1.78
C ILE A 78 -2.05 7.69 0.48
N GLU A 79 -3.19 8.34 0.26
CA GLU A 79 -3.38 9.17 -0.93
C GLU A 79 -2.34 10.28 -1.02
N ASP A 80 -2.03 10.92 0.10
CA ASP A 80 -1.00 11.96 0.15
C ASP A 80 0.36 11.46 -0.32
N LYS A 81 0.73 10.23 0.03
CA LYS A 81 2.02 9.68 -0.38
C LYS A 81 2.12 9.52 -1.90
N PHE A 82 1.00 9.25 -2.56
CA PHE A 82 0.96 9.11 -4.02
C PHE A 82 0.87 10.46 -4.74
N ASN A 83 0.51 11.51 -4.04
CA ASN A 83 0.36 12.86 -4.62
C ASN A 83 1.60 13.73 -4.48
N GLN A 84 2.68 13.18 -3.98
CA GLN A 84 3.96 13.91 -3.79
C GLN A 84 4.85 13.84 -5.02
#